data_be4c3cdfe7abc4fa8a0a2ce40d9bfb3c
#
_entry.id   be4c3cdfe7abc4fa8a0a2ce40d9bfb3c
#
_cell.length_a   1.000
_cell.length_b   1.000
_cell.length_c   1.000
_cell.angle_alpha   90.00
_cell.angle_beta   90.00
_cell.angle_gamma   90.00
#
_symmetry.space_group_name_H-M   'P 1'
#
loop_
_entity.id
_entity.type
_entity.pdbx_description
1 polymer ?
#
loop_
_entity_poly.entity_id
_entity_poly.type
_entity_poly.pdbx_seq_one_letter_code
_entity_poly.pdbx_strand_id
1 'polypeptide(L)'
;IVAMGSICDVAEEVIDYLTAHGEKVGLVKVRLYRPFVTEKFVAALPETVKKIAVLDRTKEPGSIGEPLYMDVVNALSVEGREGVTVIGGRYGLGSKDTPPSSVFAVYSELEKDAPRRQFTIGIVDDVTNLSLPEVPAPNTAAPGTIECKFWGLGGDGTVGANKNSIKIIGDHTDKYVQAYFQYDSKKTGGVTISHLRFGDSPIRSPYYVNKADFVACHNPSYITKDFPIVRDVKPGGALLINCQWTPEELEEHLSAAAKRYIAENDIKLYLINAIDLAIEIGMGKRTNTILQSAFFTLAKVMPQEEAIQYMKDAATKSYAKKGADIVDMNHKAIDAGATAFVQVDVPEAWKTAEAAPKTSDIDGRPETVALVTNVMEPVARMDGDSLPVSAFVGYEDGQFPLGASAYEKRGVAVSVPEWNPD
;
A
#
# COMPACT_ATOMS: atom_id res chain seq x y z
N ILE A 1 -14.43 -6.58 -19.78
CA ILE A 1 -13.67 -7.55 -18.92
C ILE A 1 -14.62 -8.64 -18.43
N VAL A 2 -14.12 -9.88 -18.35
CA VAL A 2 -14.75 -11.01 -17.64
C VAL A 2 -13.79 -11.43 -16.53
N ALA A 3 -14.28 -11.48 -15.30
CA ALA A 3 -13.44 -11.81 -14.15
C ALA A 3 -14.25 -12.39 -12.99
N MET A 4 -13.57 -12.96 -12.03
CA MET A 4 -14.12 -13.35 -10.73
C MET A 4 -13.15 -12.98 -9.60
N GLY A 5 -13.70 -12.75 -8.41
CA GLY A 5 -12.91 -12.45 -7.22
C GLY A 5 -12.50 -10.99 -7.10
N SER A 6 -11.34 -10.76 -6.47
CA SER A 6 -10.93 -9.45 -5.95
C SER A 6 -10.78 -8.34 -7.00
N ILE A 7 -10.45 -8.67 -8.24
CA ILE A 7 -10.30 -7.64 -9.29
C ILE A 7 -11.64 -7.02 -9.72
N CYS A 8 -12.77 -7.70 -9.44
CA CYS A 8 -14.07 -7.22 -9.91
C CYS A 8 -14.44 -5.84 -9.34
N ASP A 9 -14.16 -5.60 -8.07
CA ASP A 9 -14.50 -4.33 -7.43
C ASP A 9 -13.59 -3.19 -7.92
N VAL A 10 -12.30 -3.48 -8.17
CA VAL A 10 -11.38 -2.54 -8.82
C VAL A 10 -11.86 -2.18 -10.22
N ALA A 11 -12.27 -3.21 -10.99
CA ALA A 11 -12.78 -3.02 -12.35
C ALA A 11 -14.07 -2.19 -12.37
N GLU A 12 -14.97 -2.38 -11.40
CA GLU A 12 -16.19 -1.54 -11.30
C GLU A 12 -15.85 -0.07 -11.09
N GLU A 13 -14.91 0.23 -10.19
CA GLU A 13 -14.48 1.60 -9.92
C GLU A 13 -13.87 2.25 -11.19
N VAL A 14 -13.05 1.52 -11.93
CA VAL A 14 -12.47 2.00 -13.20
C VAL A 14 -13.53 2.17 -14.27
N ILE A 15 -14.50 1.26 -14.36
CA ILE A 15 -15.61 1.35 -15.31
C ILE A 15 -16.50 2.56 -15.03
N ASP A 16 -16.82 2.81 -13.76
CA ASP A 16 -17.58 4.00 -13.37
C ASP A 16 -16.85 5.28 -13.83
N TYR A 17 -15.53 5.33 -13.67
CA TYR A 17 -14.71 6.43 -14.16
C TYR A 17 -14.75 6.54 -15.69
N LEU A 18 -14.48 5.46 -16.42
CA LEU A 18 -14.40 5.44 -17.88
C LEU A 18 -15.75 5.76 -18.53
N THR A 19 -16.83 5.21 -17.99
CA THR A 19 -18.18 5.48 -18.52
C THR A 19 -18.63 6.92 -18.28
N ALA A 20 -18.24 7.51 -17.13
CA ALA A 20 -18.46 8.93 -16.88
C ALA A 20 -17.71 9.84 -17.89
N HIS A 21 -16.64 9.33 -18.51
CA HIS A 21 -15.87 10.00 -19.55
C HIS A 21 -16.27 9.59 -20.99
N GLY A 22 -17.39 8.86 -21.13
CA GLY A 22 -17.97 8.51 -22.43
C GLY A 22 -17.47 7.20 -23.04
N GLU A 23 -16.61 6.46 -22.34
CA GLU A 23 -16.11 5.16 -22.80
C GLU A 23 -17.19 4.07 -22.71
N LYS A 24 -17.19 3.14 -23.68
CA LYS A 24 -18.12 2.02 -23.74
C LYS A 24 -17.45 0.74 -23.25
N VAL A 25 -17.34 0.60 -21.97
CA VAL A 25 -16.69 -0.53 -21.28
C VAL A 25 -17.65 -1.20 -20.31
N GLY A 26 -17.37 -2.46 -19.95
CA GLY A 26 -18.21 -3.20 -19.02
C GLY A 26 -17.51 -4.38 -18.38
N LEU A 27 -18.17 -4.99 -17.40
CA LEU A 27 -17.69 -6.12 -16.62
C LEU A 27 -18.76 -7.21 -16.51
N VAL A 28 -18.36 -8.45 -16.75
CA VAL A 28 -19.12 -9.64 -16.32
C VAL A 28 -18.41 -10.24 -15.12
N LYS A 29 -19.09 -10.21 -13.95
CA LYS A 29 -18.61 -10.85 -12.73
C LYS A 29 -19.10 -12.29 -12.68
N VAL A 30 -18.20 -13.25 -12.82
CA VAL A 30 -18.53 -14.67 -12.67
C VAL A 30 -18.57 -14.99 -11.18
N ARG A 31 -19.77 -15.22 -10.65
CA ARG A 31 -19.97 -15.58 -9.24
C ARG A 31 -20.17 -17.08 -9.03
N LEU A 32 -20.90 -17.73 -9.93
CA LEU A 32 -21.05 -19.18 -9.96
C LEU A 32 -20.17 -19.76 -11.07
N TYR A 33 -18.97 -20.21 -10.69
CA TYR A 33 -17.99 -20.71 -11.65
C TYR A 33 -18.29 -22.16 -12.09
N ARG A 34 -18.80 -23.01 -11.20
CA ARG A 34 -19.18 -24.40 -11.49
C ARG A 34 -20.57 -24.70 -10.92
N PRO A 35 -21.51 -25.22 -11.74
CA PRO A 35 -21.40 -25.45 -13.19
C PRO A 35 -21.33 -24.12 -13.97
N PHE A 36 -20.52 -24.08 -15.05
CA PHE A 36 -20.46 -22.91 -15.93
C PHE A 36 -21.63 -22.99 -16.92
N VAL A 37 -22.59 -22.10 -16.78
CA VAL A 37 -23.81 -22.08 -17.60
C VAL A 37 -23.58 -21.17 -18.80
N THR A 38 -23.24 -21.77 -19.94
CA THR A 38 -22.82 -21.06 -21.16
C THR A 38 -23.88 -20.12 -21.71
N GLU A 39 -25.13 -20.56 -21.77
CA GLU A 39 -26.27 -19.75 -22.21
C GLU A 39 -26.45 -18.46 -21.40
N LYS A 40 -26.38 -18.57 -20.06
CA LYS A 40 -26.51 -17.40 -19.17
C LYS A 40 -25.31 -16.46 -19.28
N PHE A 41 -24.12 -17.02 -19.46
CA PHE A 41 -22.91 -16.22 -19.66
C PHE A 41 -23.03 -15.40 -20.95
N VAL A 42 -23.35 -16.05 -22.08
CA VAL A 42 -23.44 -15.35 -23.36
C VAL A 42 -24.60 -14.35 -23.37
N ALA A 43 -25.73 -14.67 -22.73
CA ALA A 43 -26.86 -13.76 -22.60
C ALA A 43 -26.54 -12.48 -21.78
N ALA A 44 -25.54 -12.55 -20.90
CA ALA A 44 -25.06 -11.38 -20.14
C ALA A 44 -24.18 -10.43 -20.98
N LEU A 45 -23.69 -10.87 -22.13
CA LEU A 45 -22.85 -10.06 -23.01
C LEU A 45 -23.72 -9.21 -23.94
N PRO A 46 -23.52 -7.89 -24.00
CA PRO A 46 -24.17 -7.05 -25.00
C PRO A 46 -23.87 -7.53 -26.44
N GLU A 47 -24.83 -7.38 -27.34
CA GLU A 47 -24.61 -7.73 -28.75
C GLU A 47 -23.48 -6.93 -29.40
N THR A 48 -23.23 -5.74 -28.90
CA THR A 48 -22.19 -4.81 -29.37
C THR A 48 -20.77 -5.19 -29.00
N VAL A 49 -20.58 -6.18 -28.08
CA VAL A 49 -19.24 -6.61 -27.64
C VAL A 49 -18.46 -7.21 -28.78
N LYS A 50 -17.26 -6.67 -29.02
CA LYS A 50 -16.30 -7.14 -30.05
C LYS A 50 -15.05 -7.73 -29.45
N LYS A 51 -14.67 -7.31 -28.23
CA LYS A 51 -13.43 -7.72 -27.58
C LYS A 51 -13.68 -8.00 -26.09
N ILE A 52 -13.12 -9.07 -25.58
CA ILE A 52 -13.21 -9.49 -24.18
C ILE A 52 -11.79 -9.78 -23.65
N ALA A 53 -11.45 -9.18 -22.53
CA ALA A 53 -10.31 -9.61 -21.73
C ALA A 53 -10.83 -10.46 -20.56
N VAL A 54 -10.36 -11.69 -20.45
CA VAL A 54 -10.66 -12.58 -19.32
C VAL A 54 -9.50 -12.54 -18.36
N LEU A 55 -9.77 -12.27 -17.07
CA LEU A 55 -8.74 -12.14 -16.06
C LEU A 55 -8.82 -13.28 -15.05
N ASP A 56 -7.74 -14.04 -14.98
CA ASP A 56 -7.54 -15.18 -14.08
C ASP A 56 -6.49 -14.86 -13.01
N ARG A 57 -6.80 -15.16 -11.74
CA ARG A 57 -5.82 -15.06 -10.65
C ARG A 57 -5.08 -16.38 -10.47
N THR A 58 -4.62 -16.95 -11.56
CA THR A 58 -3.86 -18.19 -11.59
C THR A 58 -2.94 -18.23 -12.81
N LYS A 59 -1.98 -19.13 -12.78
CA LYS A 59 -1.14 -19.49 -13.91
C LYS A 59 -1.17 -21.02 -14.02
N GLU A 60 -1.54 -21.50 -15.20
CA GLU A 60 -1.56 -22.93 -15.53
C GLU A 60 -0.34 -23.28 -16.41
N PRO A 61 0.79 -23.71 -15.82
CA PRO A 61 1.98 -24.09 -16.58
C PRO A 61 1.69 -25.21 -17.58
N GLY A 62 2.07 -24.98 -18.85
CA GLY A 62 1.86 -25.95 -19.93
C GLY A 62 0.44 -25.95 -20.54
N SER A 63 -0.49 -25.16 -20.02
CA SER A 63 -1.82 -24.99 -20.63
C SER A 63 -1.78 -23.93 -21.74
N ILE A 64 -2.72 -24.01 -22.67
CA ILE A 64 -2.91 -23.02 -23.74
C ILE A 64 -3.62 -21.74 -23.27
N GLY A 65 -4.11 -21.72 -22.04
CA GLY A 65 -4.77 -20.58 -21.39
C GLY A 65 -5.14 -20.93 -19.96
N GLU A 66 -5.52 -19.93 -19.20
CA GLU A 66 -6.01 -20.07 -17.82
C GLU A 66 -7.47 -20.57 -17.80
N PRO A 67 -7.94 -21.11 -16.66
CA PRO A 67 -9.23 -21.82 -16.60
C PRO A 67 -10.45 -20.98 -17.03
N LEU A 68 -10.61 -19.76 -16.50
CA LEU A 68 -11.75 -18.93 -16.86
C LEU A 68 -11.68 -18.48 -18.33
N TYR A 69 -10.47 -18.15 -18.81
CA TYR A 69 -10.27 -17.80 -20.21
C TYR A 69 -10.72 -18.96 -21.13
N MET A 70 -10.35 -20.20 -20.83
CA MET A 70 -10.73 -21.35 -21.63
C MET A 70 -12.24 -21.63 -21.60
N ASP A 71 -12.86 -21.46 -20.42
CA ASP A 71 -14.33 -21.60 -20.29
C ASP A 71 -15.08 -20.54 -21.11
N VAL A 72 -14.62 -19.30 -21.08
CA VAL A 72 -15.22 -18.20 -21.86
C VAL A 72 -15.10 -18.45 -23.37
N VAL A 73 -13.91 -18.83 -23.83
CA VAL A 73 -13.70 -19.15 -25.27
C VAL A 73 -14.59 -20.30 -25.70
N ASN A 74 -14.69 -21.37 -24.89
CA ASN A 74 -15.54 -22.51 -25.19
C ASN A 74 -17.03 -22.16 -25.14
N ALA A 75 -17.46 -21.33 -24.16
CA ALA A 75 -18.85 -20.90 -24.07
C ALA A 75 -19.31 -20.11 -25.29
N LEU A 76 -18.49 -19.18 -25.77
CA LEU A 76 -18.78 -18.43 -27.02
C LEU A 76 -18.91 -19.35 -28.22
N SER A 77 -18.06 -20.37 -28.31
CA SER A 77 -18.09 -21.37 -29.40
C SER A 77 -19.35 -22.24 -29.32
N VAL A 78 -19.70 -22.76 -28.12
CA VAL A 78 -20.89 -23.61 -27.92
C VAL A 78 -22.17 -22.86 -28.24
N GLU A 79 -22.28 -21.60 -27.86
CA GLU A 79 -23.46 -20.75 -28.10
C GLU A 79 -23.45 -20.06 -29.49
N GLY A 80 -22.47 -20.36 -30.35
CA GLY A 80 -22.38 -19.80 -31.69
C GLY A 80 -22.14 -18.28 -31.74
N ARG A 81 -21.57 -17.71 -30.70
CA ARG A 81 -21.26 -16.27 -30.63
C ARG A 81 -19.94 -15.98 -31.34
N GLU A 82 -20.03 -15.72 -32.64
CA GLU A 82 -18.86 -15.44 -33.49
C GLU A 82 -18.47 -13.95 -33.50
N GLY A 83 -17.28 -13.66 -34.00
CA GLY A 83 -16.78 -12.29 -34.23
C GLY A 83 -16.34 -11.56 -32.95
N VAL A 84 -16.12 -12.27 -31.86
CA VAL A 84 -15.60 -11.72 -30.59
C VAL A 84 -14.15 -12.14 -30.40
N THR A 85 -13.24 -11.17 -30.29
CA THR A 85 -11.83 -11.43 -29.93
C THR A 85 -11.74 -11.61 -28.41
N VAL A 86 -11.17 -12.73 -27.96
CA VAL A 86 -10.94 -13.02 -26.54
C VAL A 86 -9.47 -13.07 -26.24
N ILE A 87 -9.02 -12.28 -25.26
CA ILE A 87 -7.64 -12.27 -24.73
C ILE A 87 -7.63 -12.69 -23.27
N GLY A 88 -6.57 -13.36 -22.83
CA GLY A 88 -6.41 -13.86 -21.46
C GLY A 88 -5.36 -13.10 -20.67
N GLY A 89 -5.71 -12.65 -19.47
CA GLY A 89 -4.80 -11.93 -18.57
C GLY A 89 -4.63 -12.60 -17.23
N ARG A 90 -3.42 -12.56 -16.69
CA ARG A 90 -3.07 -13.03 -15.34
C ARG A 90 -2.91 -11.86 -14.41
N TYR A 91 -3.45 -11.95 -13.19
CA TYR A 91 -3.33 -10.92 -12.18
C TYR A 91 -3.15 -11.50 -10.78
N GLY A 92 -2.67 -10.69 -9.85
CA GLY A 92 -2.69 -10.98 -8.40
C GLY A 92 -1.89 -12.20 -7.96
N LEU A 93 -0.97 -12.71 -8.80
CA LEU A 93 -0.10 -13.82 -8.45
C LEU A 93 0.83 -13.40 -7.29
N GLY A 94 1.13 -14.34 -6.39
CA GLY A 94 1.93 -14.05 -5.19
C GLY A 94 1.30 -13.00 -4.27
N SER A 95 -0.03 -12.84 -4.30
CA SER A 95 -0.77 -11.81 -3.55
C SER A 95 -0.42 -10.37 -3.95
N LYS A 96 0.11 -10.17 -5.17
CA LYS A 96 0.35 -8.83 -5.72
C LYS A 96 -0.95 -8.03 -5.76
N ASP A 97 -0.88 -6.80 -5.28
CA ASP A 97 -1.99 -5.85 -5.35
C ASP A 97 -2.38 -5.54 -6.81
N THR A 98 -3.64 -5.23 -7.03
CA THR A 98 -4.15 -4.92 -8.36
C THR A 98 -4.84 -3.56 -8.33
N PRO A 99 -4.08 -2.46 -8.48
CA PRO A 99 -4.62 -1.10 -8.46
C PRO A 99 -5.37 -0.76 -9.75
N PRO A 100 -6.12 0.35 -9.79
CA PRO A 100 -6.81 0.83 -10.99
C PRO A 100 -5.93 0.93 -12.24
N SER A 101 -4.65 1.32 -12.11
CA SER A 101 -3.68 1.38 -13.21
C SER A 101 -3.57 0.08 -13.99
N SER A 102 -3.65 -1.06 -13.31
CA SER A 102 -3.65 -2.38 -13.95
C SER A 102 -4.91 -2.61 -14.79
N VAL A 103 -6.07 -2.16 -14.34
CA VAL A 103 -7.34 -2.30 -15.09
C VAL A 103 -7.38 -1.34 -16.27
N PHE A 104 -6.88 -0.11 -16.11
CA PHE A 104 -6.72 0.83 -17.24
C PHE A 104 -5.81 0.22 -18.32
N ALA A 105 -4.71 -0.43 -17.94
CA ALA A 105 -3.81 -1.10 -18.89
C ALA A 105 -4.55 -2.19 -19.71
N VAL A 106 -5.47 -2.93 -19.07
CA VAL A 106 -6.29 -3.95 -19.78
C VAL A 106 -7.23 -3.32 -20.77
N TYR A 107 -7.93 -2.23 -20.44
CA TYR A 107 -8.81 -1.55 -21.38
C TYR A 107 -8.00 -0.92 -22.53
N SER A 108 -6.86 -0.30 -22.24
CA SER A 108 -5.97 0.22 -23.30
C SER A 108 -5.44 -0.89 -24.22
N GLU A 109 -5.21 -2.11 -23.71
CA GLU A 109 -4.85 -3.24 -24.57
C GLU A 109 -6.01 -3.67 -25.48
N LEU A 110 -7.26 -3.64 -24.96
CA LEU A 110 -8.46 -3.96 -25.73
C LEU A 110 -8.76 -2.95 -26.86
N GLU A 111 -8.30 -1.70 -26.73
CA GLU A 111 -8.46 -0.67 -27.78
C GLU A 111 -7.63 -0.96 -29.03
N LYS A 112 -6.52 -1.67 -28.90
CA LYS A 112 -5.62 -1.98 -30.02
C LYS A 112 -6.31 -2.81 -31.10
N ASP A 113 -5.97 -2.59 -32.35
CA ASP A 113 -6.47 -3.42 -33.46
C ASP A 113 -6.07 -4.89 -33.32
N ALA A 114 -4.86 -5.15 -32.84
CA ALA A 114 -4.34 -6.48 -32.57
C ALA A 114 -3.87 -6.59 -31.12
N PRO A 115 -4.78 -6.81 -30.17
CA PRO A 115 -4.41 -6.97 -28.77
C PRO A 115 -3.63 -8.26 -28.54
N ARG A 116 -2.78 -8.26 -27.52
CA ARG A 116 -2.00 -9.45 -27.13
C ARG A 116 -2.94 -10.58 -26.70
N ARG A 117 -2.75 -11.75 -27.26
CA ARG A 117 -3.57 -12.93 -26.93
C ARG A 117 -3.49 -13.31 -25.45
N GLN A 118 -2.29 -13.21 -24.87
CA GLN A 118 -2.02 -13.47 -23.45
C GLN A 118 -1.15 -12.37 -22.87
N PHE A 119 -1.41 -11.99 -21.63
CA PHE A 119 -0.67 -10.95 -20.93
C PHE A 119 -0.68 -11.17 -19.42
N THR A 120 0.15 -10.41 -18.72
CA THR A 120 0.17 -10.33 -17.25
C THR A 120 0.12 -8.86 -16.85
N ILE A 121 -0.53 -8.55 -15.73
CA ILE A 121 -0.58 -7.22 -15.14
C ILE A 121 0.01 -7.24 -13.73
N GLY A 122 0.55 -6.10 -13.28
CA GLY A 122 1.09 -5.91 -11.93
C GLY A 122 2.52 -6.37 -11.72
N ILE A 123 3.22 -6.83 -12.75
CA ILE A 123 4.64 -7.19 -12.68
C ILE A 123 5.40 -6.62 -13.88
N VAL A 124 6.71 -6.48 -13.75
CA VAL A 124 7.64 -6.12 -14.84
C VAL A 124 8.31 -7.40 -15.33
N ASP A 125 7.73 -8.02 -16.37
CA ASP A 125 8.25 -9.23 -17.00
C ASP A 125 9.09 -8.85 -18.22
N ASP A 126 10.37 -8.68 -18.02
CA ASP A 126 11.38 -8.37 -19.02
C ASP A 126 12.05 -9.63 -19.57
N VAL A 127 11.62 -10.82 -19.17
CA VAL A 127 12.09 -12.12 -19.67
C VAL A 127 11.19 -12.64 -20.78
N THR A 128 9.87 -12.78 -20.52
CA THR A 128 8.93 -13.23 -21.55
C THR A 128 8.19 -12.08 -22.23
N ASN A 129 8.28 -10.88 -21.68
CA ASN A 129 7.67 -9.66 -22.22
C ASN A 129 6.13 -9.74 -22.34
N LEU A 130 5.48 -10.52 -21.46
CA LEU A 130 4.03 -10.65 -21.45
C LEU A 130 3.32 -9.57 -20.61
N SER A 131 4.05 -8.83 -19.80
CA SER A 131 3.46 -7.75 -18.98
C SER A 131 2.91 -6.63 -19.85
N LEU A 132 1.72 -6.16 -19.52
CA LEU A 132 1.25 -4.87 -20.01
C LEU A 132 2.03 -3.76 -19.29
N PRO A 133 2.40 -2.69 -20.01
CA PRO A 133 3.00 -1.53 -19.36
C PRO A 133 2.02 -0.92 -18.35
N GLU A 134 2.52 -0.45 -17.22
CA GLU A 134 1.70 0.36 -16.32
C GLU A 134 1.27 1.65 -17.00
N VAL A 135 0.00 1.99 -16.83
CA VAL A 135 -0.59 3.22 -17.37
C VAL A 135 -0.81 4.17 -16.18
N PRO A 136 -0.36 5.43 -16.26
CA PRO A 136 -0.74 6.42 -15.27
C PRO A 136 -2.26 6.46 -15.14
N ALA A 137 -2.77 6.18 -13.95
CA ALA A 137 -4.21 6.17 -13.70
C ALA A 137 -4.62 7.44 -12.95
N PRO A 138 -5.77 8.04 -13.29
CA PRO A 138 -6.37 9.07 -12.47
C PRO A 138 -6.78 8.49 -11.11
N ASN A 139 -7.05 9.35 -10.14
CA ASN A 139 -7.69 8.92 -8.91
C ASN A 139 -9.14 8.54 -9.21
N THR A 140 -9.47 7.26 -9.03
CA THR A 140 -10.81 6.71 -9.26
C THR A 140 -11.66 6.66 -8.00
N ALA A 141 -11.10 6.95 -6.83
CA ALA A 141 -11.87 7.04 -5.59
C ALA A 141 -12.97 8.11 -5.69
N ALA A 142 -14.10 7.88 -5.04
CA ALA A 142 -15.19 8.83 -5.02
C ALA A 142 -14.72 10.20 -4.51
N PRO A 143 -15.23 11.32 -5.10
CA PRO A 143 -14.87 12.67 -4.65
C PRO A 143 -15.07 12.85 -3.15
N GLY A 144 -14.13 13.50 -2.47
CA GLY A 144 -14.17 13.72 -1.02
C GLY A 144 -13.65 12.53 -0.19
N THR A 145 -13.18 11.46 -0.81
CA THR A 145 -12.51 10.37 -0.10
C THR A 145 -11.14 10.84 0.41
N ILE A 146 -10.92 10.70 1.71
CA ILE A 146 -9.63 10.95 2.37
C ILE A 146 -8.92 9.61 2.54
N GLU A 147 -7.69 9.53 2.08
CA GLU A 147 -6.87 8.32 2.14
C GLU A 147 -5.69 8.53 3.07
N CYS A 148 -5.51 7.61 4.03
CA CYS A 148 -4.45 7.69 5.02
C CYS A 148 -3.65 6.38 5.06
N LYS A 149 -2.33 6.50 5.28
CA LYS A 149 -1.43 5.35 5.36
C LYS A 149 -0.49 5.46 6.56
N PHE A 150 -0.33 4.39 7.31
CA PHE A 150 0.46 4.38 8.54
C PHE A 150 1.49 3.25 8.50
N TRP A 151 2.74 3.60 8.66
CA TRP A 151 3.85 2.67 8.74
C TRP A 151 4.26 2.47 10.20
N GLY A 152 4.00 1.29 10.72
CA GLY A 152 4.28 0.90 12.11
C GLY A 152 5.13 -0.34 12.23
N LEU A 153 5.51 -0.64 13.45
CA LEU A 153 6.27 -1.84 13.81
C LEU A 153 5.35 -2.84 14.52
N GLY A 154 5.48 -4.11 14.19
CA GLY A 154 4.71 -5.17 14.83
C GLY A 154 4.87 -5.15 16.36
N GLY A 155 3.74 -4.93 17.06
CA GLY A 155 3.70 -4.83 18.52
C GLY A 155 3.79 -3.40 19.09
N ASP A 156 3.95 -2.36 18.26
CA ASP A 156 4.01 -0.96 18.71
C ASP A 156 2.65 -0.32 19.05
N GLY A 157 1.55 -1.02 18.73
CA GLY A 157 0.18 -0.55 18.98
C GLY A 157 -0.44 0.27 17.85
N THR A 158 0.27 0.53 16.74
CA THR A 158 -0.24 1.30 15.58
C THR A 158 -1.53 0.73 15.02
N VAL A 159 -1.59 -0.59 14.79
CA VAL A 159 -2.80 -1.25 14.26
C VAL A 159 -3.99 -1.10 15.21
N GLY A 160 -3.77 -1.21 16.52
CA GLY A 160 -4.79 -1.01 17.54
C GLY A 160 -5.34 0.41 17.56
N ALA A 161 -4.46 1.41 17.48
CA ALA A 161 -4.84 2.82 17.40
C ALA A 161 -5.65 3.11 16.13
N ASN A 162 -5.24 2.57 14.98
CA ASN A 162 -5.95 2.77 13.72
C ASN A 162 -7.32 2.09 13.70
N LYS A 163 -7.47 0.90 14.31
CA LYS A 163 -8.79 0.27 14.53
C LYS A 163 -9.70 1.13 15.41
N ASN A 164 -9.13 1.76 16.42
CA ASN A 164 -9.89 2.69 17.29
C ASN A 164 -10.28 3.96 16.52
N SER A 165 -9.39 4.52 15.70
CA SER A 165 -9.68 5.68 14.85
C SER A 165 -10.82 5.41 13.88
N ILE A 166 -10.79 4.28 13.18
CA ILE A 166 -11.89 3.85 12.29
C ILE A 166 -13.21 3.76 13.02
N LYS A 167 -13.18 3.20 14.25
CA LYS A 167 -14.38 3.08 15.05
C LYS A 167 -14.92 4.43 15.51
N ILE A 168 -14.06 5.34 15.96
CA ILE A 168 -14.45 6.69 16.36
C ILE A 168 -15.12 7.41 15.17
N ILE A 169 -14.50 7.40 13.99
CA ILE A 169 -15.03 8.08 12.83
C ILE A 169 -16.36 7.44 12.36
N GLY A 170 -16.43 6.11 12.30
CA GLY A 170 -17.64 5.41 11.87
C GLY A 170 -18.81 5.50 12.86
N ASP A 171 -18.54 5.54 14.17
CA ASP A 171 -19.59 5.63 15.19
C ASP A 171 -20.12 7.07 15.39
N HIS A 172 -19.33 8.09 15.03
CA HIS A 172 -19.61 9.50 15.36
C HIS A 172 -19.73 10.43 14.16
N THR A 173 -19.64 9.92 12.94
CA THR A 173 -19.87 10.67 11.70
C THR A 173 -20.71 9.86 10.72
N ASP A 174 -21.27 10.54 9.71
CA ASP A 174 -22.00 9.88 8.61
C ASP A 174 -21.06 9.34 7.53
N LYS A 175 -19.75 9.33 7.76
CA LYS A 175 -18.76 8.87 6.79
C LYS A 175 -18.75 7.35 6.65
N TYR A 176 -18.61 6.90 5.41
CA TYR A 176 -18.19 5.53 5.12
C TYR A 176 -16.72 5.38 5.50
N VAL A 177 -16.38 4.24 6.09
CA VAL A 177 -15.04 3.96 6.57
C VAL A 177 -14.54 2.61 6.07
N GLN A 178 -13.27 2.53 5.70
CA GLN A 178 -12.60 1.30 5.28
C GLN A 178 -11.23 1.23 5.92
N ALA A 179 -10.84 0.04 6.36
CA ALA A 179 -9.49 -0.22 6.84
C ALA A 179 -8.97 -1.54 6.30
N TYR A 180 -7.72 -1.56 5.90
CA TYR A 180 -6.96 -2.74 5.57
C TYR A 180 -5.59 -2.69 6.26
N PHE A 181 -5.11 -3.85 6.73
CA PHE A 181 -3.86 -3.96 7.48
C PHE A 181 -2.95 -4.99 6.82
N GLN A 182 -1.79 -4.54 6.36
CA GLN A 182 -0.72 -5.41 5.90
C GLN A 182 0.18 -5.78 7.08
N TYR A 183 0.59 -7.02 7.11
CA TYR A 183 1.51 -7.56 8.10
C TYR A 183 2.68 -8.22 7.40
N ASP A 184 3.86 -8.08 7.98
CA ASP A 184 5.00 -8.91 7.66
C ASP A 184 4.74 -10.37 8.07
N SER A 185 5.38 -11.31 7.41
CA SER A 185 5.38 -12.72 7.81
C SER A 185 5.94 -12.96 9.22
N LYS A 186 6.81 -12.08 9.70
CA LYS A 186 7.33 -12.08 11.09
C LYS A 186 6.35 -11.39 12.03
N LYS A 187 5.96 -12.06 13.10
CA LYS A 187 4.97 -11.54 14.06
C LYS A 187 5.48 -10.36 14.89
N THR A 188 6.73 -10.41 15.35
CA THR A 188 7.34 -9.39 16.21
C THR A 188 8.46 -8.69 15.47
N GLY A 189 8.46 -7.36 15.48
CA GLY A 189 9.46 -6.55 14.81
C GLY A 189 9.32 -6.50 13.29
N GLY A 190 8.23 -7.07 12.73
CA GLY A 190 7.89 -6.94 11.32
C GLY A 190 7.20 -5.62 11.01
N VAL A 191 7.23 -5.20 9.75
CA VAL A 191 6.54 -3.98 9.30
C VAL A 191 5.03 -4.21 9.32
N THR A 192 4.28 -3.22 9.80
CA THR A 192 2.83 -3.18 9.65
C THR A 192 2.44 -1.93 8.86
N ILE A 193 1.54 -2.06 7.90
CA ILE A 193 1.05 -0.93 7.13
C ILE A 193 -0.47 -0.91 7.23
N SER A 194 -1.02 0.21 7.72
CA SER A 194 -2.46 0.41 7.80
C SER A 194 -2.91 1.34 6.68
N HIS A 195 -3.93 0.93 5.94
CA HIS A 195 -4.57 1.69 4.87
C HIS A 195 -5.97 2.06 5.32
N LEU A 196 -6.26 3.36 5.45
CA LEU A 196 -7.56 3.84 5.90
C LEU A 196 -8.17 4.74 4.82
N ARG A 197 -9.46 4.59 4.57
CA ARG A 197 -10.25 5.46 3.70
C ARG A 197 -11.48 5.93 4.43
N PHE A 198 -11.81 7.22 4.23
CA PHE A 198 -12.98 7.88 4.80
C PHE A 198 -13.65 8.70 3.71
N GLY A 199 -14.95 8.60 3.55
CA GLY A 199 -15.64 9.33 2.48
C GLY A 199 -17.13 9.50 2.74
N ASP A 200 -17.74 10.40 1.99
CA ASP A 200 -19.17 10.68 2.07
C ASP A 200 -20.01 9.76 1.13
N SER A 201 -19.32 8.88 0.40
CA SER A 201 -19.90 7.88 -0.48
C SER A 201 -19.37 6.48 -0.14
N PRO A 202 -20.08 5.39 -0.50
CA PRO A 202 -19.61 4.03 -0.31
C PRO A 202 -18.23 3.82 -0.93
N ILE A 203 -17.30 3.25 -0.14
CA ILE A 203 -15.92 3.00 -0.55
C ILE A 203 -15.86 1.61 -1.19
N ARG A 204 -15.47 1.54 -2.48
CA ARG A 204 -15.36 0.30 -3.24
C ARG A 204 -13.92 -0.12 -3.53
N SER A 205 -12.94 0.69 -3.14
CA SER A 205 -11.53 0.51 -3.44
C SER A 205 -10.93 -0.66 -2.61
N PRO A 206 -10.77 -1.87 -3.16
CA PRO A 206 -10.23 -3.03 -2.41
C PRO A 206 -8.70 -3.09 -2.46
N TYR A 207 -8.04 -2.19 -3.18
CA TYR A 207 -6.60 -2.10 -3.35
C TYR A 207 -5.96 -1.24 -2.26
N TYR A 208 -4.64 -1.35 -2.11
CA TYR A 208 -3.89 -0.57 -1.13
C TYR A 208 -3.94 0.93 -1.44
N VAL A 209 -3.82 1.75 -0.40
CA VAL A 209 -3.62 3.19 -0.56
C VAL A 209 -2.20 3.40 -1.09
N ASN A 210 -2.08 3.80 -2.35
CA ASN A 210 -0.79 4.05 -3.01
C ASN A 210 -0.38 5.52 -2.95
N LYS A 211 -1.37 6.43 -2.89
CA LYS A 211 -1.17 7.86 -2.72
C LYS A 211 -2.14 8.37 -1.67
N ALA A 212 -1.65 8.80 -0.54
CA ALA A 212 -2.42 9.20 0.62
C ALA A 212 -2.40 10.71 0.85
N ASP A 213 -3.51 11.23 1.35
CA ASP A 213 -3.61 12.62 1.81
C ASP A 213 -2.80 12.83 3.10
N PHE A 214 -2.70 11.77 3.93
CA PHE A 214 -1.91 11.75 5.16
C PHE A 214 -1.13 10.45 5.27
N VAL A 215 0.18 10.56 5.52
CA VAL A 215 1.06 9.42 5.80
C VAL A 215 1.73 9.61 7.15
N ALA A 216 1.77 8.58 7.98
CA ALA A 216 2.51 8.58 9.23
C ALA A 216 3.58 7.48 9.26
N CYS A 217 4.81 7.86 9.60
CA CYS A 217 5.92 6.96 9.90
C CYS A 217 6.11 6.90 11.42
N HIS A 218 5.72 5.78 12.03
CA HIS A 218 5.81 5.61 13.48
C HIS A 218 7.17 5.13 13.97
N ASN A 219 7.99 4.55 13.09
CA ASN A 219 9.35 4.10 13.41
C ASN A 219 10.40 4.86 12.59
N PRO A 220 11.27 5.67 13.23
CA PRO A 220 12.25 6.49 12.52
C PRO A 220 13.27 5.68 11.71
N SER A 221 13.53 4.41 12.09
CA SER A 221 14.46 3.56 11.34
C SER A 221 13.99 3.28 9.89
N TYR A 222 12.72 3.43 9.58
CA TYR A 222 12.21 3.29 8.21
C TYR A 222 12.65 4.44 7.31
N ILE A 223 12.85 5.63 7.88
CA ILE A 223 13.38 6.79 7.17
C ILE A 223 14.87 6.60 6.88
N THR A 224 15.67 6.20 7.87
CA THR A 224 17.12 5.97 7.68
C THR A 224 17.43 4.81 6.74
N LYS A 225 16.49 3.88 6.57
CA LYS A 225 16.60 2.75 5.65
C LYS A 225 15.98 3.00 4.28
N ASP A 226 15.56 4.22 4.02
CA ASP A 226 15.00 4.67 2.75
C ASP A 226 13.80 3.81 2.28
N PHE A 227 12.88 3.49 3.21
CA PHE A 227 11.61 2.87 2.86
C PHE A 227 10.79 3.84 1.99
N PRO A 228 9.94 3.35 1.06
CA PRO A 228 9.24 4.20 0.09
C PRO A 228 8.11 5.06 0.67
N ILE A 229 8.16 5.37 1.96
CA ILE A 229 7.11 6.06 2.73
C ILE A 229 6.77 7.44 2.16
N VAL A 230 7.80 8.19 1.78
CA VAL A 230 7.63 9.55 1.26
C VAL A 230 6.85 9.53 -0.07
N ARG A 231 7.08 8.52 -0.90
CA ARG A 231 6.40 8.35 -2.20
C ARG A 231 4.91 8.01 -2.06
N ASP A 232 4.48 7.58 -0.87
CA ASP A 232 3.07 7.31 -0.58
C ASP A 232 2.23 8.58 -0.42
N VAL A 233 2.85 9.74 -0.22
CA VAL A 233 2.15 11.01 0.01
C VAL A 233 1.70 11.62 -1.32
N LYS A 234 0.44 12.04 -1.43
CA LYS A 234 -0.06 12.83 -2.57
C LYS A 234 0.63 14.20 -2.61
N PRO A 235 0.79 14.81 -3.79
CA PRO A 235 1.19 16.22 -3.88
C PRO A 235 0.30 17.10 -2.99
N GLY A 236 0.92 17.95 -2.18
CA GLY A 236 0.25 18.81 -1.19
C GLY A 236 -0.25 18.07 0.07
N GLY A 237 -0.05 16.76 0.16
CA GLY A 237 -0.41 15.95 1.32
C GLY A 237 0.49 16.15 2.53
N ALA A 238 0.19 15.47 3.63
CA ALA A 238 0.92 15.59 4.88
C ALA A 238 1.70 14.32 5.23
N LEU A 239 2.93 14.49 5.69
CA LEU A 239 3.80 13.43 6.23
C LEU A 239 4.15 13.72 7.68
N LEU A 240 3.80 12.82 8.58
CA LEU A 240 4.19 12.86 9.99
C LEU A 240 5.25 11.81 10.27
N ILE A 241 6.38 12.22 10.85
CA ILE A 241 7.46 11.30 11.26
C ILE A 241 7.60 11.35 12.79
N ASN A 242 7.45 10.19 13.43
CA ASN A 242 7.77 10.04 14.85
C ASN A 242 9.27 9.78 15.00
N CYS A 243 10.00 10.75 15.53
CA CYS A 243 11.43 10.67 15.76
C CYS A 243 11.85 11.62 16.88
N GLN A 244 13.08 11.43 17.35
CA GLN A 244 13.72 12.30 18.34
C GLN A 244 14.61 13.38 17.68
N TRP A 245 14.62 13.44 16.34
CA TRP A 245 15.41 14.41 15.58
C TRP A 245 14.77 15.79 15.59
N THR A 246 15.62 16.82 15.60
CA THR A 246 15.19 18.18 15.26
C THR A 246 14.93 18.31 13.76
N PRO A 247 14.26 19.38 13.30
CA PRO A 247 14.12 19.66 11.86
C PRO A 247 15.45 19.70 11.11
N GLU A 248 16.51 20.21 11.73
CA GLU A 248 17.85 20.32 11.15
C GLU A 248 18.51 18.93 11.03
N GLU A 249 18.41 18.11 12.07
CA GLU A 249 18.95 16.75 12.08
C GLU A 249 18.22 15.83 11.07
N LEU A 250 16.93 16.06 10.83
CA LEU A 250 16.15 15.26 9.86
C LEU A 250 16.81 15.25 8.47
N GLU A 251 17.42 16.36 8.07
CA GLU A 251 18.06 16.46 6.75
C GLU A 251 19.15 15.39 6.54
N GLU A 252 19.86 15.02 7.58
CA GLU A 252 20.92 13.99 7.51
C GLU A 252 20.36 12.58 7.34
N HIS A 253 19.11 12.37 7.73
CA HIS A 253 18.43 11.06 7.71
C HIS A 253 17.59 10.80 6.47
N LEU A 254 17.26 11.84 5.68
CA LEU A 254 16.49 11.70 4.46
C LEU A 254 17.40 11.43 3.26
N SER A 255 17.02 10.46 2.43
CA SER A 255 17.67 10.25 1.13
C SER A 255 17.46 11.45 0.20
N ALA A 256 18.37 11.62 -0.76
CA ALA A 256 18.22 12.67 -1.78
C ALA A 256 16.92 12.51 -2.59
N ALA A 257 16.50 11.28 -2.85
CA ALA A 257 15.24 11.01 -3.53
C ALA A 257 14.03 11.43 -2.69
N ALA A 258 14.05 11.16 -1.38
CA ALA A 258 13.01 11.60 -0.46
C ALA A 258 12.95 13.13 -0.36
N LYS A 259 14.09 13.79 -0.23
CA LYS A 259 14.19 15.27 -0.20
C LYS A 259 13.57 15.88 -1.47
N ARG A 260 13.98 15.41 -2.65
CA ARG A 260 13.41 15.90 -3.92
C ARG A 260 11.91 15.70 -3.97
N TYR A 261 11.43 14.52 -3.65
CA TYR A 261 9.98 14.23 -3.69
C TYR A 261 9.19 15.16 -2.77
N ILE A 262 9.67 15.39 -1.53
CA ILE A 262 9.04 16.30 -0.56
C ILE A 262 8.94 17.72 -1.12
N ALA A 263 10.04 18.23 -1.66
CA ALA A 263 10.12 19.61 -2.13
C ALA A 263 9.39 19.84 -3.47
N GLU A 264 9.45 18.88 -4.40
CA GLU A 264 8.79 18.98 -5.71
C GLU A 264 7.27 18.81 -5.62
N ASN A 265 6.77 18.14 -4.59
CA ASN A 265 5.34 17.85 -4.43
C ASN A 265 4.69 18.67 -3.31
N ASP A 266 5.34 19.69 -2.78
CA ASP A 266 4.81 20.56 -1.73
C ASP A 266 4.29 19.79 -0.50
N ILE A 267 4.99 18.74 -0.07
CA ILE A 267 4.58 17.89 1.04
C ILE A 267 4.69 18.66 2.36
N LYS A 268 3.62 18.70 3.12
CA LYS A 268 3.59 19.27 4.47
C LYS A 268 4.25 18.30 5.43
N LEU A 269 5.48 18.58 5.82
CA LEU A 269 6.30 17.72 6.65
C LEU A 269 6.17 18.09 8.12
N TYR A 270 5.89 17.09 8.97
CA TYR A 270 5.73 17.26 10.41
C TYR A 270 6.59 16.25 11.16
N LEU A 271 7.19 16.69 12.27
CA LEU A 271 7.88 15.82 13.23
C LEU A 271 7.14 15.81 14.56
N ILE A 272 7.18 14.68 15.25
CA ILE A 272 6.71 14.52 16.61
C ILE A 272 7.65 13.61 17.38
N ASN A 273 8.06 14.03 18.58
CA ASN A 273 8.81 13.16 19.49
C ASN A 273 7.86 12.51 20.51
N ALA A 274 7.06 11.56 20.02
CA ALA A 274 6.12 10.85 20.86
C ALA A 274 6.83 9.88 21.85
N ILE A 275 8.10 9.55 21.59
CA ILE A 275 8.88 8.64 22.43
C ILE A 275 9.17 9.28 23.79
N ASP A 276 9.76 10.46 23.78
CA ASP A 276 10.10 11.18 25.02
C ASP A 276 8.82 11.66 25.72
N LEU A 277 7.83 12.15 25.00
CA LEU A 277 6.53 12.50 25.57
C LEU A 277 5.85 11.33 26.29
N ALA A 278 5.89 10.12 25.73
CA ALA A 278 5.33 8.95 26.39
C ALA A 278 6.08 8.61 27.69
N ILE A 279 7.41 8.78 27.71
CA ILE A 279 8.22 8.58 28.92
C ILE A 279 7.88 9.63 29.98
N GLU A 280 7.80 10.91 29.63
CA GLU A 280 7.48 12.03 30.53
C GLU A 280 6.10 11.88 31.16
N ILE A 281 5.10 11.41 30.38
CA ILE A 281 3.73 11.18 30.87
C ILE A 281 3.66 9.92 31.77
N GLY A 282 4.66 9.04 31.72
CA GLY A 282 4.67 7.77 32.47
C GLY A 282 4.13 6.58 31.67
N MET A 283 3.91 6.71 30.38
CA MET A 283 3.42 5.64 29.50
C MET A 283 4.52 4.69 29.00
N GLY A 284 5.81 4.97 29.32
CA GLY A 284 6.97 4.24 28.85
C GLY A 284 7.11 4.33 27.33
N LYS A 285 7.15 3.20 26.62
CA LYS A 285 7.30 3.19 25.14
C LYS A 285 5.99 3.22 24.36
N ARG A 286 4.85 3.54 25.00
CA ARG A 286 3.53 3.50 24.38
C ARG A 286 3.19 4.83 23.70
N THR A 287 3.59 4.99 22.47
CA THR A 287 3.43 6.23 21.67
C THR A 287 2.12 6.29 20.89
N ASN A 288 1.42 5.17 20.75
CA ASN A 288 0.29 5.02 19.83
C ASN A 288 -0.87 5.99 20.08
N THR A 289 -1.19 6.29 21.35
CA THR A 289 -2.27 7.25 21.70
C THR A 289 -1.89 8.69 21.33
N ILE A 290 -0.62 9.07 21.52
CA ILE A 290 -0.08 10.38 21.14
C ILE A 290 -0.16 10.54 19.62
N LEU A 291 0.32 9.53 18.88
CA LEU A 291 0.33 9.53 17.42
C LEU A 291 -1.08 9.51 16.82
N GLN A 292 -2.04 8.82 17.45
CA GLN A 292 -3.44 8.82 17.05
C GLN A 292 -4.05 10.23 17.19
N SER A 293 -3.75 10.95 18.26
CA SER A 293 -4.22 12.32 18.45
C SER A 293 -3.64 13.28 17.42
N ALA A 294 -2.34 13.17 17.13
CA ALA A 294 -1.69 13.93 16.06
C ALA A 294 -2.34 13.64 14.69
N PHE A 295 -2.70 12.39 14.40
CA PHE A 295 -3.42 12.02 13.18
C PHE A 295 -4.74 12.77 13.06
N PHE A 296 -5.60 12.75 14.07
CA PHE A 296 -6.89 13.45 14.01
C PHE A 296 -6.72 14.94 13.78
N THR A 297 -5.69 15.55 14.35
CA THR A 297 -5.39 16.98 14.16
C THR A 297 -4.92 17.30 12.75
N LEU A 298 -4.03 16.50 12.19
CA LEU A 298 -3.37 16.77 10.91
C LEU A 298 -4.20 16.30 9.70
N ALA A 299 -4.86 15.15 9.79
CA ALA A 299 -5.64 14.60 8.69
C ALA A 299 -7.02 15.25 8.53
N LYS A 300 -7.51 15.95 9.56
CA LYS A 300 -8.77 16.73 9.55
C LYS A 300 -10.00 15.94 9.06
N VAL A 301 -10.08 14.66 9.42
CA VAL A 301 -11.20 13.79 9.02
C VAL A 301 -12.51 14.19 9.68
N MET A 302 -12.41 14.76 10.89
CA MET A 302 -13.53 15.30 11.68
C MET A 302 -13.04 16.49 12.50
N PRO A 303 -13.94 17.29 13.14
CA PRO A 303 -13.53 18.40 14.01
C PRO A 303 -12.60 17.91 15.13
N GLN A 304 -11.48 18.61 15.32
CA GLN A 304 -10.42 18.21 16.26
C GLN A 304 -10.91 18.05 17.70
N GLU A 305 -11.69 19.00 18.16
CA GLU A 305 -12.20 19.01 19.55
C GLU A 305 -13.10 17.79 19.82
N GLU A 306 -13.94 17.43 18.85
CA GLU A 306 -14.80 16.24 18.95
C GLU A 306 -13.96 14.97 18.93
N ALA A 307 -12.98 14.88 18.03
CA ALA A 307 -12.09 13.72 17.95
C ALA A 307 -11.33 13.49 19.26
N ILE A 308 -10.79 14.57 19.87
CA ILE A 308 -10.10 14.50 21.16
C ILE A 308 -11.06 14.00 22.26
N GLN A 309 -12.30 14.52 22.30
CA GLN A 309 -13.28 14.10 23.29
C GLN A 309 -13.63 12.61 23.12
N TYR A 310 -13.90 12.15 21.91
CA TYR A 310 -14.21 10.74 21.64
C TYR A 310 -13.02 9.81 21.96
N MET A 311 -11.79 10.26 21.71
CA MET A 311 -10.61 9.51 22.14
C MET A 311 -10.52 9.40 23.64
N LYS A 312 -10.80 10.48 24.40
CA LYS A 312 -10.82 10.45 25.88
C LYS A 312 -11.91 9.54 26.42
N ASP A 313 -13.10 9.58 25.82
CA ASP A 313 -14.21 8.70 26.21
C ASP A 313 -13.88 7.22 25.97
N ALA A 314 -13.27 6.92 24.82
CA ALA A 314 -12.81 5.57 24.48
C ALA A 314 -11.69 5.08 25.42
N ALA A 315 -10.75 5.95 25.79
CA ALA A 315 -9.70 5.65 26.75
C ALA A 315 -10.27 5.39 28.13
N THR A 316 -11.20 6.24 28.59
CA THR A 316 -11.89 6.06 29.87
C THR A 316 -12.62 4.71 29.92
N LYS A 317 -13.39 4.39 28.89
CA LYS A 317 -14.10 3.10 28.78
C LYS A 317 -13.14 1.90 28.80
N SER A 318 -12.00 2.01 28.13
CA SER A 318 -11.04 0.92 28.00
C SER A 318 -10.21 0.69 29.27
N TYR A 319 -9.90 1.77 29.98
CA TYR A 319 -8.94 1.74 31.10
C TYR A 319 -9.54 2.00 32.47
N ALA A 320 -10.83 2.31 32.61
CA ALA A 320 -11.47 2.55 33.90
C ALA A 320 -11.22 1.45 34.94
N LYS A 321 -11.22 0.18 34.51
CA LYS A 321 -10.92 -0.98 35.36
C LYS A 321 -9.46 -1.07 35.83
N LYS A 322 -8.55 -0.32 35.20
CA LYS A 322 -7.13 -0.32 35.55
C LYS A 322 -6.70 0.78 36.50
N GLY A 323 -7.65 1.65 36.88
CA GLY A 323 -7.46 2.76 37.81
C GLY A 323 -7.50 4.14 37.12
N ALA A 324 -7.84 5.16 37.94
CA ALA A 324 -7.98 6.54 37.49
C ALA A 324 -6.66 7.10 36.92
N ASP A 325 -5.53 6.76 37.54
CA ASP A 325 -4.20 7.23 37.09
C ASP A 325 -3.88 6.79 35.65
N ILE A 326 -4.30 5.57 35.26
CA ILE A 326 -4.09 5.08 33.89
C ILE A 326 -4.99 5.84 32.91
N VAL A 327 -6.21 6.15 33.28
CA VAL A 327 -7.12 6.98 32.47
C VAL A 327 -6.52 8.38 32.29
N ASP A 328 -6.05 9.01 33.39
CA ASP A 328 -5.46 10.34 33.36
C ASP A 328 -4.19 10.41 32.46
N MET A 329 -3.31 9.40 32.57
CA MET A 329 -2.15 9.31 31.68
C MET A 329 -2.56 9.24 30.19
N ASN A 330 -3.60 8.47 29.87
CA ASN A 330 -4.07 8.40 28.47
C ASN A 330 -4.69 9.73 28.02
N HIS A 331 -5.44 10.44 28.88
CA HIS A 331 -5.96 11.77 28.56
C HIS A 331 -4.82 12.76 28.31
N LYS A 332 -3.79 12.78 29.16
CA LYS A 332 -2.61 13.63 28.95
C LYS A 332 -1.90 13.31 27.63
N ALA A 333 -1.79 12.04 27.27
CA ALA A 333 -1.20 11.61 25.99
C ALA A 333 -2.02 12.09 24.78
N ILE A 334 -3.35 12.06 24.88
CA ILE A 334 -4.25 12.58 23.85
C ILE A 334 -4.06 14.09 23.68
N ASP A 335 -4.07 14.84 24.80
CA ASP A 335 -3.88 16.31 24.74
C ASP A 335 -2.50 16.70 24.19
N ALA A 336 -1.44 16.01 24.62
CA ALA A 336 -0.09 16.24 24.14
C ALA A 336 0.04 15.96 22.62
N GLY A 337 -0.52 14.85 22.15
CA GLY A 337 -0.46 14.48 20.73
C GLY A 337 -1.16 15.48 19.81
N ALA A 338 -2.17 16.20 20.31
CA ALA A 338 -2.89 17.21 19.54
C ALA A 338 -2.07 18.46 19.21
N THR A 339 -0.96 18.70 19.92
CA THR A 339 -0.20 19.96 19.81
C THR A 339 1.32 19.79 19.74
N ALA A 340 1.87 18.62 20.04
CA ALA A 340 3.29 18.41 20.21
C ALA A 340 4.09 18.19 18.91
N PHE A 341 3.44 18.20 17.76
CA PHE A 341 4.14 18.12 16.48
C PHE A 341 4.62 19.49 15.99
N VAL A 342 5.74 19.49 15.24
CA VAL A 342 6.34 20.67 14.64
C VAL A 342 6.29 20.54 13.13
N GLN A 343 5.88 21.59 12.44
CA GLN A 343 6.00 21.66 10.98
C GLN A 343 7.43 22.01 10.60
N VAL A 344 7.97 21.28 9.63
CA VAL A 344 9.31 21.52 9.08
C VAL A 344 9.20 22.42 7.86
N ASP A 345 9.96 23.50 7.84
CA ASP A 345 10.13 24.32 6.65
C ASP A 345 11.01 23.57 5.64
N VAL A 346 10.43 23.18 4.51
CA VAL A 346 11.13 22.40 3.47
C VAL A 346 12.05 23.33 2.67
N PRO A 347 13.38 23.13 2.69
CA PRO A 347 14.30 23.97 1.94
C PRO A 347 14.12 23.81 0.43
N GLU A 348 14.12 24.91 -0.32
CA GLU A 348 14.07 24.88 -1.80
C GLU A 348 15.25 24.09 -2.40
N ALA A 349 16.39 24.09 -1.72
CA ALA A 349 17.58 23.33 -2.12
C ALA A 349 17.36 21.82 -2.19
N TRP A 350 16.33 21.29 -1.51
CA TRP A 350 16.01 19.87 -1.58
C TRP A 350 15.56 19.41 -2.97
N LYS A 351 15.04 20.29 -3.82
CA LYS A 351 14.68 19.98 -5.21
C LYS A 351 15.87 19.49 -6.05
N THR A 352 17.07 19.93 -5.70
CA THR A 352 18.31 19.58 -6.38
C THR A 352 19.23 18.69 -5.57
N ALA A 353 18.73 18.03 -4.52
CA ALA A 353 19.53 17.15 -3.67
C ALA A 353 20.17 16.02 -4.48
N GLU A 354 21.47 15.86 -4.37
CA GLU A 354 22.24 14.83 -5.07
C GLU A 354 22.43 13.59 -4.16
N ALA A 355 22.29 12.42 -4.75
CA ALA A 355 22.55 11.17 -4.05
C ALA A 355 24.06 10.97 -3.88
N ALA A 356 24.49 10.70 -2.64
CA ALA A 356 25.84 10.19 -2.41
C ALA A 356 26.02 8.81 -3.09
N PRO A 357 27.20 8.49 -3.60
CA PRO A 357 27.47 7.16 -4.13
C PRO A 357 27.16 6.09 -3.07
N LYS A 358 26.30 5.12 -3.42
CA LYS A 358 26.09 3.96 -2.53
C LYS A 358 27.34 3.10 -2.57
N THR A 359 28.08 3.07 -1.46
CA THR A 359 29.11 2.06 -1.22
C THR A 359 28.44 0.88 -0.53
N SER A 360 28.44 -0.29 -1.16
CA SER A 360 28.04 -1.53 -0.51
C SER A 360 29.24 -2.06 0.27
N ASP A 361 29.16 -2.07 1.58
CA ASP A 361 30.19 -2.64 2.47
C ASP A 361 30.01 -4.15 2.67
N ILE A 362 29.33 -4.82 1.73
CA ILE A 362 29.09 -6.26 1.82
C ILE A 362 30.33 -6.99 1.34
N ASP A 363 31.00 -7.66 2.23
CA ASP A 363 32.10 -8.58 1.94
C ASP A 363 31.58 -10.02 1.87
N GLY A 364 31.95 -10.74 0.81
CA GLY A 364 31.48 -12.11 0.60
C GLY A 364 31.77 -12.65 -0.79
N ARG A 365 31.24 -13.83 -1.07
CA ARG A 365 31.34 -14.41 -2.41
C ARG A 365 30.60 -13.54 -3.42
N PRO A 366 31.10 -13.37 -4.65
CA PRO A 366 30.47 -12.50 -5.66
C PRO A 366 29.01 -12.80 -5.91
N GLU A 367 28.63 -14.09 -5.95
CA GLU A 367 27.24 -14.52 -6.15
C GLU A 367 26.32 -14.16 -4.96
N THR A 368 26.86 -14.22 -3.73
CA THR A 368 26.12 -13.81 -2.53
C THR A 368 25.96 -12.29 -2.47
N VAL A 369 27.02 -11.55 -2.77
CA VAL A 369 26.97 -10.08 -2.85
C VAL A 369 25.96 -9.63 -3.89
N ALA A 370 25.97 -10.25 -5.07
CA ALA A 370 25.01 -9.94 -6.13
C ALA A 370 23.56 -10.18 -5.70
N LEU A 371 23.24 -11.32 -5.06
CA LEU A 371 21.90 -11.60 -4.54
C LEU A 371 21.48 -10.58 -3.47
N VAL A 372 22.37 -10.29 -2.53
CA VAL A 372 22.08 -9.34 -1.44
C VAL A 372 21.78 -7.96 -2.01
N THR A 373 22.66 -7.44 -2.83
CA THR A 373 22.53 -6.07 -3.38
C THR A 373 21.33 -5.91 -4.31
N ASN A 374 21.14 -6.89 -5.21
CA ASN A 374 20.16 -6.74 -6.29
C ASN A 374 18.75 -7.21 -5.90
N VAL A 375 18.62 -8.08 -4.89
CA VAL A 375 17.33 -8.67 -4.52
C VAL A 375 17.00 -8.44 -3.05
N MET A 376 17.89 -8.86 -2.13
CA MET A 376 17.55 -8.86 -0.70
C MET A 376 17.43 -7.45 -0.13
N GLU A 377 18.31 -6.52 -0.47
CA GLU A 377 18.23 -5.13 0.00
C GLU A 377 16.97 -4.40 -0.50
N PRO A 378 16.60 -4.43 -1.81
CA PRO A 378 15.33 -3.87 -2.27
C PRO A 378 14.12 -4.46 -1.54
N VAL A 379 14.07 -5.79 -1.37
CA VAL A 379 12.99 -6.45 -0.63
C VAL A 379 12.97 -6.03 0.85
N ALA A 380 14.14 -5.92 1.49
CA ALA A 380 14.25 -5.48 2.88
C ALA A 380 13.81 -4.03 3.09
N ARG A 381 13.93 -3.18 2.06
CA ARG A 381 13.41 -1.80 2.06
C ARG A 381 11.94 -1.69 1.67
N MET A 382 11.22 -2.80 1.52
CA MET A 382 9.82 -2.82 1.04
C MET A 382 9.64 -2.26 -0.39
N ASP A 383 10.68 -2.34 -1.21
CA ASP A 383 10.71 -1.89 -2.61
C ASP A 383 10.87 -3.10 -3.59
N GLY A 384 10.49 -4.29 -3.15
CA GLY A 384 10.59 -5.51 -3.95
C GLY A 384 9.72 -5.48 -5.22
N ASP A 385 8.64 -4.69 -5.22
CA ASP A 385 7.77 -4.50 -6.36
C ASP A 385 8.44 -3.77 -7.55
N SER A 386 9.55 -3.07 -7.31
CA SER A 386 10.36 -2.44 -8.35
C SER A 386 11.26 -3.43 -9.10
N LEU A 387 11.43 -4.65 -8.60
CA LEU A 387 12.30 -5.65 -9.21
C LEU A 387 11.64 -6.25 -10.46
N PRO A 388 12.37 -6.30 -11.58
CA PRO A 388 11.92 -7.02 -12.77
C PRO A 388 12.06 -8.53 -12.58
N VAL A 389 11.40 -9.32 -13.43
CA VAL A 389 11.50 -10.79 -13.42
C VAL A 389 12.95 -11.26 -13.63
N SER A 390 13.72 -10.55 -14.45
CA SER A 390 15.14 -10.87 -14.71
C SER A 390 16.02 -10.82 -13.45
N ALA A 391 15.63 -10.10 -12.41
CA ALA A 391 16.35 -10.09 -11.14
C ALA A 391 16.43 -11.47 -10.48
N PHE A 392 15.56 -12.40 -10.88
CA PHE A 392 15.48 -13.77 -10.36
C PHE A 392 16.01 -14.83 -11.31
N VAL A 393 16.58 -14.43 -12.44
CA VAL A 393 17.23 -15.38 -13.38
C VAL A 393 18.43 -16.02 -12.70
N GLY A 394 18.48 -17.34 -12.73
CA GLY A 394 19.46 -18.15 -12.00
C GLY A 394 19.00 -18.63 -10.62
N TYR A 395 17.79 -18.23 -10.19
CA TYR A 395 17.18 -18.65 -8.92
C TYR A 395 15.79 -19.29 -9.13
N GLU A 396 15.49 -19.74 -10.36
CA GLU A 396 14.17 -20.25 -10.77
C GLU A 396 13.75 -21.52 -10.01
N ASP A 397 14.73 -22.29 -9.58
CA ASP A 397 14.54 -23.52 -8.78
C ASP A 397 14.48 -23.27 -7.26
N GLY A 398 14.60 -21.99 -6.84
CA GLY A 398 14.60 -21.60 -5.43
C GLY A 398 15.92 -21.88 -4.70
N GLN A 399 17.00 -22.21 -5.40
CA GLN A 399 18.32 -22.37 -4.81
C GLN A 399 19.04 -21.02 -4.77
N PHE A 400 19.34 -20.55 -3.58
CA PHE A 400 20.09 -19.31 -3.36
C PHE A 400 21.53 -19.60 -2.93
N PRO A 401 22.47 -18.65 -3.13
CA PRO A 401 23.85 -18.77 -2.69
C PRO A 401 23.95 -19.10 -1.21
N LEU A 402 24.85 -20.02 -0.85
CA LEU A 402 25.08 -20.43 0.52
C LEU A 402 25.55 -19.25 1.38
N GLY A 403 24.98 -19.12 2.58
CA GLY A 403 25.33 -18.07 3.52
C GLY A 403 24.54 -16.77 3.32
N ALA A 404 23.68 -16.65 2.30
CA ALA A 404 22.90 -15.45 2.05
C ALA A 404 22.01 -15.03 3.22
N SER A 405 21.52 -15.96 4.04
CA SER A 405 20.70 -15.69 5.23
C SER A 405 21.44 -14.86 6.32
N ALA A 406 22.76 -14.82 6.30
CA ALA A 406 23.54 -13.98 7.21
C ALA A 406 23.28 -12.47 6.99
N TYR A 407 22.83 -12.10 5.79
CA TYR A 407 22.54 -10.72 5.39
C TYR A 407 21.06 -10.33 5.55
N GLU A 408 20.20 -11.27 5.96
CA GLU A 408 18.80 -10.98 6.26
C GLU A 408 18.68 -10.26 7.61
N LYS A 409 19.11 -9.01 7.66
CA LYS A 409 19.06 -8.16 8.86
C LYS A 409 18.18 -6.95 8.60
N ARG A 410 17.05 -6.87 9.29
CA ARG A 410 16.11 -5.76 9.11
C ARG A 410 16.57 -4.48 9.78
N GLY A 411 17.27 -4.59 10.92
CA GLY A 411 17.85 -3.47 11.64
C GLY A 411 16.85 -2.35 11.96
N VAL A 412 15.65 -2.70 12.39
CA VAL A 412 14.56 -1.75 12.70
C VAL A 412 14.58 -1.28 14.16
N ALA A 413 15.44 -1.82 14.99
CA ALA A 413 15.58 -1.39 16.37
C ALA A 413 16.25 -0.02 16.44
N VAL A 414 15.67 0.88 17.23
CA VAL A 414 16.23 2.23 17.49
C VAL A 414 17.44 2.16 18.43
N SER A 415 17.41 1.19 19.36
CA SER A 415 18.50 0.95 20.30
C SER A 415 18.69 -0.55 20.48
N VAL A 416 19.93 -1.02 20.46
CA VAL A 416 20.32 -2.41 20.68
C VAL A 416 21.34 -2.50 21.80
N PRO A 417 21.36 -3.60 22.61
CA PRO A 417 22.42 -3.82 23.56
C PRO A 417 23.73 -4.10 22.83
N GLU A 418 24.81 -3.51 23.31
CA GLU A 418 26.15 -3.82 22.89
C GLU A 418 26.73 -4.92 23.80
N TRP A 419 27.30 -5.96 23.19
CA TRP A 419 27.99 -7.00 23.96
C TRP A 419 29.35 -6.52 24.36
N ASN A 420 29.61 -6.49 25.69
CA ASN A 420 30.95 -6.23 26.25
C ASN A 420 31.64 -7.58 26.50
N PRO A 421 32.80 -7.84 25.90
CA PRO A 421 33.53 -9.09 26.08
C PRO A 421 34.24 -9.22 27.42
N ASP A 422 34.34 -8.14 28.24
CA ASP A 422 35.09 -8.09 29.53
C ASP A 422 34.30 -8.65 30.72
#